data_1c8764ffcf5d9dfe430abb8802412688
#
_entry.id   1c8764ffcf5d9dfe430abb8802412688
#
_cell.length_a   1.000
_cell.length_b   1.000
_cell.length_c   1.000
_cell.angle_alpha   90.00
_cell.angle_beta   90.00
_cell.angle_gamma   90.00
#
_symmetry.space_group_name_H-M   'P 1'
#
loop_
_entity.id
_entity.type
_entity.pdbx_description
1 polymer ?
#
loop_
_entity_poly.entity_id
_entity_poly.type
_entity_poly.pdbx_seq_one_letter_code
_entity_poly.pdbx_strand_id
1 'polypeptide(L)'
;MTRALALIAVLLLAGCAREADRREVLRFWAMGYEGEVVAQLIPEFERRHPGIRVELQQLPWTAAHEKLLTAFAGDAVPDLCQLGNTWIPEFAALDTLEPLDARLAASRDVVAADYFPGIWDTNVIAGTTYGVPWYVDTRLPYYRRDLLQAAGIEQPPRDWDEWRAAMAALKARAGPDKYAILLPLNEFEPLLALALQQDEPLLRDEGRYGNFRSAGFKRTLAFYKEMFDRGWAPAVTNNQISNVWDEFDNGFYSFYISGPWNIAEFKKRIPAERQDSWMTMPLPGPDGPGASIAGGSSLVIFRQSEHKQAAWLLLEYLSSAETQARFQALTGDLPPRRAVWQLPRLAADPYARAFRDQLERAKPTPKVPEWERIATEMRLVAEQMVNGRLDVDAAATELDRRADAILAKRRWMLDQAASP
;
A
#
# COMPACT_ATOMS: atom_id res chain seq x y z
N MET A 1 42.17 54.40 25.57
CA MET A 1 41.63 53.77 24.35
C MET A 1 41.41 52.26 24.47
N THR A 2 42.19 51.51 25.24
CA THR A 2 42.05 50.03 25.37
C THR A 2 40.84 49.52 26.12
N ARG A 3 40.26 50.29 27.09
CA ARG A 3 39.08 49.88 27.84
C ARG A 3 37.75 50.08 27.06
N ALA A 4 37.69 51.07 26.14
CA ALA A 4 36.52 51.27 25.30
C ALA A 4 36.37 50.25 24.18
N LEU A 5 37.48 49.75 23.64
CA LEU A 5 37.51 48.69 22.65
C LEU A 5 37.07 47.32 23.20
N ALA A 6 37.41 47.03 24.49
CA ALA A 6 36.98 45.79 25.15
C ALA A 6 35.44 45.76 25.42
N LEU A 7 34.84 46.91 25.75
CA LEU A 7 33.39 46.99 25.95
C LEU A 7 32.60 46.86 24.63
N ILE A 8 33.11 47.37 23.52
CA ILE A 8 32.48 47.23 22.18
C ILE A 8 32.58 45.76 21.69
N ALA A 9 33.71 45.05 21.97
CA ALA A 9 33.83 43.65 21.61
C ALA A 9 32.87 42.72 22.39
N VAL A 10 32.61 43.03 23.68
CA VAL A 10 31.64 42.30 24.51
C VAL A 10 30.20 42.55 24.05
N LEU A 11 29.83 43.74 23.60
CA LEU A 11 28.53 44.09 23.04
C LEU A 11 28.28 43.45 21.65
N LEU A 12 29.34 43.26 20.86
CA LEU A 12 29.21 42.58 19.57
C LEU A 12 29.08 41.03 19.69
N LEU A 13 29.63 40.46 20.78
CA LEU A 13 29.42 39.01 21.09
C LEU A 13 28.07 38.72 21.65
N ALA A 14 27.38 39.67 22.29
CA ALA A 14 26.01 39.51 22.78
C ALA A 14 24.91 39.57 21.66
N GLY A 15 25.29 40.15 20.48
CA GLY A 15 24.34 40.29 19.35
C GLY A 15 24.22 39.03 18.47
N CYS A 16 24.97 37.96 18.69
CA CYS A 16 24.90 36.69 17.95
C CYS A 16 24.33 35.53 18.73
N ALA A 17 23.65 35.79 19.86
CA ALA A 17 22.81 34.76 20.47
C ALA A 17 21.62 34.56 19.51
N ARG A 18 21.74 33.58 18.61
CA ARG A 18 20.59 33.04 17.86
C ARG A 18 19.50 32.82 18.91
N GLU A 19 18.38 33.51 18.83
CA GLU A 19 17.22 33.18 19.65
C GLU A 19 17.03 31.66 19.52
N ALA A 20 17.21 30.95 20.63
CA ALA A 20 16.99 29.51 20.62
C ALA A 20 15.56 29.30 20.17
N ASP A 21 15.36 28.56 19.09
CA ASP A 21 14.04 28.18 18.61
C ASP A 21 13.32 27.48 19.75
N ARG A 22 12.32 28.16 20.34
CA ARG A 22 11.56 27.67 21.51
C ARG A 22 10.36 26.84 21.08
N ARG A 23 10.20 26.58 19.78
CA ARG A 23 9.08 25.79 19.27
C ARG A 23 9.24 24.35 19.72
N GLU A 24 8.10 23.71 19.98
CA GLU A 24 8.01 22.27 20.20
C GLU A 24 8.47 21.55 18.92
N VAL A 25 9.47 20.67 19.04
CA VAL A 25 10.04 19.95 17.90
C VAL A 25 9.33 18.62 17.73
N LEU A 26 8.60 18.49 16.63
CA LEU A 26 7.87 17.28 16.27
C LEU A 26 8.67 16.47 15.23
N ARG A 27 9.11 15.26 15.58
CA ARG A 27 9.82 14.36 14.66
C ARG A 27 8.81 13.56 13.85
N PHE A 28 8.87 13.73 12.53
CA PHE A 28 8.02 13.01 11.58
C PHE A 28 8.87 12.18 10.62
N TRP A 29 8.63 10.87 10.57
CA TRP A 29 9.27 9.99 9.59
C TRP A 29 8.30 9.62 8.49
N ALA A 30 8.72 9.85 7.22
CA ALA A 30 7.97 9.49 6.04
C ALA A 30 8.85 8.75 5.02
N MET A 31 8.25 7.93 4.18
CA MET A 31 8.97 7.03 3.29
C MET A 31 8.90 7.49 1.84
N GLY A 32 9.91 7.07 1.07
CA GLY A 32 9.90 7.16 -0.39
C GLY A 32 9.69 8.58 -0.94
N TYR A 33 9.05 8.65 -2.08
CA TYR A 33 8.71 9.91 -2.75
C TYR A 33 7.68 10.73 -1.96
N GLU A 34 6.79 10.09 -1.24
CA GLU A 34 5.79 10.72 -0.37
C GLU A 34 6.45 11.53 0.73
N GLY A 35 7.58 11.02 1.27
CA GLY A 35 8.42 11.74 2.24
C GLY A 35 9.05 13.01 1.67
N GLU A 36 9.45 12.99 0.39
CA GLU A 36 9.95 14.18 -0.30
C GLU A 36 8.84 15.21 -0.52
N VAL A 37 7.67 14.74 -0.95
CA VAL A 37 6.55 15.62 -1.29
C VAL A 37 5.92 16.26 -0.05
N VAL A 38 5.76 15.52 1.05
CA VAL A 38 5.12 16.05 2.28
C VAL A 38 5.90 17.23 2.86
N ALA A 39 7.21 17.33 2.60
CA ALA A 39 8.02 18.49 2.96
C ALA A 39 7.45 19.82 2.43
N GLN A 40 6.74 19.78 1.29
CA GLN A 40 6.11 20.96 0.70
C GLN A 40 4.80 21.38 1.42
N LEU A 41 4.23 20.50 2.22
CA LEU A 41 2.99 20.76 2.98
C LEU A 41 3.28 21.26 4.40
N ILE A 42 4.43 20.92 4.97
CA ILE A 42 4.84 21.26 6.35
C ILE A 42 4.85 22.78 6.61
N PRO A 43 5.38 23.67 5.74
CA PRO A 43 5.42 25.10 6.00
C PRO A 43 4.03 25.72 6.24
N GLU A 44 2.99 25.22 5.60
CA GLU A 44 1.62 25.66 5.84
C GLU A 44 1.13 25.23 7.23
N PHE A 45 1.44 23.99 7.65
CA PHE A 45 1.13 23.50 9.00
C PHE A 45 1.82 24.35 10.07
N GLU A 46 3.13 24.62 9.93
CA GLU A 46 3.89 25.44 10.88
C GLU A 46 3.38 26.88 10.95
N ARG A 47 2.88 27.44 9.84
CA ARG A 47 2.24 28.75 9.83
C ARG A 47 0.92 28.77 10.61
N ARG A 48 0.14 27.69 10.54
CA ARG A 48 -1.11 27.52 11.30
C ARG A 48 -0.84 27.21 12.79
N HIS A 49 0.33 26.63 13.09
CA HIS A 49 0.76 26.23 14.43
C HIS A 49 2.17 26.75 14.75
N PRO A 50 2.31 28.10 14.99
CA PRO A 50 3.63 28.73 15.08
C PRO A 50 4.49 28.26 16.25
N GLY A 51 3.89 27.59 17.23
CA GLY A 51 4.60 26.96 18.36
C GLY A 51 5.21 25.60 18.05
N ILE A 52 4.96 25.02 16.86
CA ILE A 52 5.45 23.70 16.47
C ILE A 52 6.42 23.83 15.31
N ARG A 53 7.51 23.07 15.35
CA ARG A 53 8.48 22.88 14.26
C ARG A 53 8.56 21.40 13.91
N VAL A 54 8.36 21.06 12.65
CA VAL A 54 8.41 19.67 12.19
C VAL A 54 9.81 19.33 11.68
N GLU A 55 10.42 18.32 12.27
CA GLU A 55 11.64 17.70 11.77
C GLU A 55 11.29 16.44 10.97
N LEU A 56 11.21 16.62 9.64
CA LEU A 56 10.94 15.52 8.72
C LEU A 56 12.20 14.71 8.45
N GLN A 57 12.12 13.40 8.60
CA GLN A 57 13.12 12.44 8.14
C GLN A 57 12.50 11.55 7.06
N GLN A 58 13.09 11.59 5.85
CA GLN A 58 12.74 10.68 4.76
C GLN A 58 13.51 9.37 4.88
N LEU A 59 12.82 8.24 4.67
CA LEU A 59 13.39 6.90 4.68
C LEU A 59 13.14 6.18 3.35
N PRO A 60 14.11 5.40 2.83
CA PRO A 60 13.81 4.48 1.72
C PRO A 60 12.85 3.38 2.20
N TRP A 61 11.84 3.05 1.40
CA TRP A 61 10.90 1.96 1.70
C TRP A 61 11.59 0.64 2.03
N THR A 62 12.66 0.32 1.29
CA THR A 62 13.42 -0.94 1.44
C THR A 62 14.14 -1.07 2.78
N ALA A 63 14.35 0.02 3.52
CA ALA A 63 15.00 0.04 4.83
C ALA A 63 14.09 0.50 5.98
N ALA A 64 12.90 0.99 5.67
CA ALA A 64 12.04 1.66 6.65
C ALA A 64 11.57 0.71 7.76
N HIS A 65 11.11 -0.48 7.41
CA HIS A 65 10.62 -1.48 8.38
C HIS A 65 11.68 -1.86 9.41
N GLU A 66 12.86 -2.30 8.95
CA GLU A 66 13.99 -2.65 9.82
C GLU A 66 14.48 -1.49 10.68
N LYS A 67 14.48 -0.27 10.09
CA LYS A 67 14.87 0.92 10.83
C LYS A 67 13.90 1.28 11.94
N LEU A 68 12.59 1.12 11.70
CA LEU A 68 11.56 1.36 12.71
C LEU A 68 11.66 0.36 13.87
N LEU A 69 11.86 -0.93 13.57
CA LEU A 69 12.07 -1.95 14.60
C LEU A 69 13.34 -1.67 15.44
N THR A 70 14.43 -1.26 14.78
CA THR A 70 15.66 -0.87 15.46
C THR A 70 15.48 0.38 16.32
N ALA A 71 14.77 1.38 15.81
CA ALA A 71 14.47 2.61 16.55
C ALA A 71 13.60 2.32 17.78
N PHE A 72 12.62 1.43 17.66
CA PHE A 72 11.82 0.98 18.78
C PHE A 72 12.66 0.29 19.86
N ALA A 73 13.53 -0.64 19.48
CA ALA A 73 14.42 -1.33 20.41
C ALA A 73 15.41 -0.38 21.10
N GLY A 74 15.71 0.78 20.51
CA GLY A 74 16.64 1.78 21.01
C GLY A 74 15.97 3.03 21.62
N ASP A 75 14.65 3.01 21.88
CA ASP A 75 13.88 4.16 22.39
C ASP A 75 14.07 5.45 21.58
N ALA A 76 14.20 5.33 20.26
CA ALA A 76 14.50 6.43 19.33
C ALA A 76 13.46 6.61 18.22
N VAL A 77 12.23 6.17 18.47
CA VAL A 77 11.11 6.31 17.53
C VAL A 77 10.71 7.77 17.31
N PRO A 78 10.13 8.12 16.14
CA PRO A 78 9.58 9.46 15.90
C PRO A 78 8.29 9.68 16.70
N ASP A 79 7.78 10.91 16.68
CA ASP A 79 6.48 11.25 17.26
C ASP A 79 5.33 10.83 16.36
N LEU A 80 5.44 11.13 15.05
CA LEU A 80 4.53 10.75 13.98
C LEU A 80 5.30 9.96 12.93
N CYS A 81 4.65 8.97 12.33
CA CYS A 81 5.24 8.16 11.28
C CYS A 81 4.22 7.81 10.20
N GLN A 82 4.67 7.84 8.94
CA GLN A 82 4.04 7.08 7.88
C GLN A 82 4.35 5.60 8.11
N LEU A 83 3.34 4.75 8.14
CA LEU A 83 3.50 3.31 8.33
C LEU A 83 2.74 2.55 7.25
N GLY A 84 3.39 1.57 6.61
CA GLY A 84 2.68 0.65 5.73
C GLY A 84 1.54 0.00 6.49
N ASN A 85 0.33 -0.01 5.94
CA ASN A 85 -0.84 -0.48 6.67
C ASN A 85 -0.78 -1.97 7.03
N THR A 86 -0.03 -2.79 6.29
CA THR A 86 0.24 -4.19 6.60
C THR A 86 1.18 -4.39 7.80
N TRP A 87 1.92 -3.35 8.19
CA TRP A 87 2.84 -3.37 9.35
C TRP A 87 2.14 -3.01 10.67
N ILE A 88 0.96 -2.38 10.61
CA ILE A 88 0.23 -1.95 11.81
C ILE A 88 0.00 -3.10 12.81
N PRO A 89 -0.39 -4.32 12.39
CA PRO A 89 -0.56 -5.44 13.33
C PRO A 89 0.70 -5.78 14.13
N GLU A 90 1.89 -5.71 13.50
CA GLU A 90 3.16 -5.97 14.16
C GLU A 90 3.50 -4.89 15.19
N PHE A 91 3.43 -3.62 14.79
CA PHE A 91 3.73 -2.51 15.69
C PHE A 91 2.70 -2.37 16.81
N ALA A 92 1.43 -2.70 16.58
CA ALA A 92 0.41 -2.79 17.62
C ALA A 92 0.70 -3.94 18.61
N ALA A 93 1.12 -5.11 18.12
CA ALA A 93 1.49 -6.24 18.96
C ALA A 93 2.75 -5.98 19.81
N LEU A 94 3.65 -5.11 19.35
CA LEU A 94 4.81 -4.62 20.11
C LEU A 94 4.44 -3.54 21.14
N ASP A 95 3.16 -3.15 21.24
CA ASP A 95 2.65 -2.08 22.11
C ASP A 95 3.32 -0.72 21.87
N THR A 96 3.73 -0.44 20.62
CA THR A 96 4.48 0.78 20.27
C THR A 96 3.59 1.93 19.83
N LEU A 97 2.37 1.62 19.38
CA LEU A 97 1.46 2.61 18.79
C LEU A 97 0.49 3.17 19.83
N GLU A 98 0.21 4.46 19.72
CA GLU A 98 -0.81 5.13 20.51
C GLU A 98 -2.20 4.76 20.03
N PRO A 99 -3.13 4.30 20.89
CA PRO A 99 -4.54 4.17 20.55
C PRO A 99 -5.15 5.53 20.22
N LEU A 100 -5.85 5.62 19.09
CA LEU A 100 -6.39 6.89 18.57
C LEU A 100 -7.89 7.08 18.85
N ASP A 101 -8.59 6.09 19.40
CA ASP A 101 -10.06 6.10 19.54
C ASP A 101 -10.59 7.33 20.29
N ALA A 102 -9.95 7.73 21.40
CA ALA A 102 -10.36 8.91 22.15
C ALA A 102 -10.18 10.22 21.37
N ARG A 103 -9.11 10.31 20.57
CA ARG A 103 -8.85 11.47 19.70
C ARG A 103 -9.81 11.51 18.53
N LEU A 104 -10.07 10.37 17.93
CA LEU A 104 -11.03 10.21 16.83
C LEU A 104 -12.46 10.58 17.26
N ALA A 105 -12.86 10.16 18.45
CA ALA A 105 -14.18 10.51 19.00
C ALA A 105 -14.35 12.03 19.23
N ALA A 106 -13.26 12.76 19.46
CA ALA A 106 -13.26 14.21 19.64
C ALA A 106 -13.02 14.99 18.32
N SER A 107 -12.51 14.34 17.28
CA SER A 107 -12.19 14.97 16.01
C SER A 107 -13.45 15.27 15.19
N ARG A 108 -13.43 16.42 14.51
CA ARG A 108 -14.41 16.77 13.47
C ARG A 108 -13.84 16.61 12.06
N ASP A 109 -12.53 16.51 11.96
CA ASP A 109 -11.82 16.48 10.68
C ASP A 109 -11.52 15.05 10.23
N VAL A 110 -11.28 14.13 11.17
CA VAL A 110 -11.05 12.72 10.87
C VAL A 110 -12.26 11.90 11.31
N VAL A 111 -13.13 11.58 10.34
CA VAL A 111 -14.37 10.83 10.58
C VAL A 111 -14.29 9.51 9.81
N ALA A 112 -14.32 8.37 10.51
CA ALA A 112 -14.16 7.04 9.93
C ALA A 112 -15.12 6.76 8.76
N ALA A 113 -16.34 7.24 8.81
CA ALA A 113 -17.36 7.06 7.77
C ALA A 113 -17.01 7.73 6.42
N ASP A 114 -16.08 8.70 6.40
CA ASP A 114 -15.59 9.34 5.17
C ASP A 114 -14.51 8.50 4.45
N TYR A 115 -13.99 7.47 5.10
CA TYR A 115 -12.99 6.58 4.53
C TYR A 115 -13.63 5.33 3.89
N PHE A 116 -12.93 4.70 2.95
CA PHE A 116 -13.35 3.40 2.44
C PHE A 116 -13.24 2.35 3.56
N PRO A 117 -14.28 1.53 3.80
CA PRO A 117 -14.33 0.66 4.98
C PRO A 117 -13.16 -0.31 5.09
N GLY A 118 -12.79 -0.99 3.98
CA GLY A 118 -11.66 -1.92 3.98
C GLY A 118 -10.32 -1.24 4.25
N ILE A 119 -10.15 0.02 3.80
CA ILE A 119 -8.94 0.82 4.06
C ILE A 119 -8.91 1.26 5.53
N TRP A 120 -10.03 1.75 6.07
CA TRP A 120 -10.10 2.11 7.48
C TRP A 120 -9.82 0.89 8.38
N ASP A 121 -10.38 -0.26 8.03
CA ASP A 121 -10.27 -1.50 8.80
C ASP A 121 -8.82 -2.00 8.92
N THR A 122 -7.91 -1.67 7.99
CA THR A 122 -6.48 -2.01 8.12
C THR A 122 -5.83 -1.41 9.37
N ASN A 123 -6.40 -0.34 9.92
CA ASN A 123 -5.90 0.39 11.08
C ASN A 123 -6.51 -0.06 12.41
N VAL A 124 -7.52 -0.94 12.36
CA VAL A 124 -8.25 -1.42 13.54
C VAL A 124 -7.76 -2.81 13.90
N ILE A 125 -7.05 -2.93 15.03
CA ILE A 125 -6.53 -4.20 15.55
C ILE A 125 -7.23 -4.52 16.87
N ALA A 126 -7.88 -5.67 16.93
CA ALA A 126 -8.64 -6.11 18.09
C ALA A 126 -9.64 -5.04 18.64
N GLY A 127 -10.26 -4.30 17.71
CA GLY A 127 -11.24 -3.26 18.05
C GLY A 127 -10.66 -1.89 18.41
N THR A 128 -9.34 -1.73 18.42
CA THR A 128 -8.63 -0.47 18.70
C THR A 128 -8.05 0.11 17.42
N THR A 129 -8.22 1.42 17.21
CA THR A 129 -7.68 2.14 16.05
C THR A 129 -6.30 2.69 16.38
N TYR A 130 -5.29 2.32 15.56
CA TYR A 130 -3.88 2.72 15.76
C TYR A 130 -3.35 3.68 14.70
N GLY A 131 -4.05 3.90 13.60
CA GLY A 131 -3.61 4.77 12.53
C GLY A 131 -4.78 5.43 11.81
N VAL A 132 -4.47 6.44 11.00
CA VAL A 132 -5.41 7.07 10.07
C VAL A 132 -4.87 6.90 8.65
N PRO A 133 -5.65 6.31 7.73
CA PRO A 133 -5.20 6.14 6.35
C PRO A 133 -4.78 7.46 5.71
N TRP A 134 -3.61 7.48 5.08
CA TRP A 134 -3.04 8.68 4.45
C TRP A 134 -3.17 8.67 2.94
N TYR A 135 -2.84 7.54 2.31
CA TYR A 135 -3.13 7.26 0.90
C TYR A 135 -3.40 5.76 0.70
N VAL A 136 -3.95 5.42 -0.45
CA VAL A 136 -4.35 4.05 -0.74
C VAL A 136 -3.52 3.45 -1.87
N ASP A 137 -3.22 2.17 -1.72
CA ASP A 137 -2.65 1.30 -2.74
C ASP A 137 -3.54 0.05 -2.86
N THR A 138 -4.40 0.04 -3.87
CA THR A 138 -5.14 -1.17 -4.26
C THR A 138 -4.69 -1.61 -5.63
N ARG A 139 -4.76 -2.90 -5.91
CA ARG A 139 -4.28 -3.48 -7.17
C ARG A 139 -5.43 -3.75 -8.12
N LEU A 140 -5.29 -3.33 -9.37
CA LEU A 140 -6.23 -3.63 -10.43
C LEU A 140 -5.51 -3.69 -11.78
N PRO A 141 -6.14 -4.28 -12.83
CA PRO A 141 -5.52 -4.31 -14.15
C PRO A 141 -5.56 -2.96 -14.86
N TYR A 142 -4.37 -2.53 -15.32
CA TYR A 142 -4.22 -1.66 -16.47
C TYR A 142 -4.35 -2.53 -17.70
N TYR A 143 -5.03 -2.05 -18.74
CA TYR A 143 -5.22 -2.84 -19.95
C TYR A 143 -5.08 -2.02 -21.23
N ARG A 144 -4.62 -2.67 -22.29
CA ARG A 144 -4.53 -2.12 -23.64
C ARG A 144 -5.90 -2.24 -24.32
N ARG A 145 -6.65 -1.13 -24.28
CA ARG A 145 -7.99 -1.05 -24.88
C ARG A 145 -7.94 -1.32 -26.38
N ASP A 146 -6.97 -0.77 -27.08
CA ASP A 146 -6.78 -0.97 -28.50
C ASP A 146 -6.48 -2.43 -28.87
N LEU A 147 -5.70 -3.15 -28.08
CA LEU A 147 -5.41 -4.57 -28.30
C LEU A 147 -6.62 -5.47 -28.01
N LEU A 148 -7.41 -5.14 -26.97
CA LEU A 148 -8.69 -5.82 -26.70
C LEU A 148 -9.65 -5.64 -27.88
N GLN A 149 -9.85 -4.41 -28.34
CA GLN A 149 -10.71 -4.12 -29.48
C GLN A 149 -10.23 -4.84 -30.76
N ALA A 150 -8.92 -4.84 -31.01
CA ALA A 150 -8.35 -5.59 -32.12
C ALA A 150 -8.55 -7.11 -32.01
N ALA A 151 -8.71 -7.64 -30.81
CA ALA A 151 -9.06 -9.04 -30.56
C ALA A 151 -10.59 -9.31 -30.55
N GLY A 152 -11.40 -8.30 -30.90
CA GLY A 152 -12.87 -8.41 -30.95
C GLY A 152 -13.55 -8.27 -29.57
N ILE A 153 -12.83 -7.75 -28.57
CA ILE A 153 -13.35 -7.57 -27.23
C ILE A 153 -13.70 -6.10 -27.02
N GLU A 154 -14.97 -5.77 -27.04
CA GLU A 154 -15.46 -4.38 -26.92
C GLU A 154 -15.45 -3.85 -25.48
N GLN A 155 -15.68 -4.73 -24.52
CA GLN A 155 -15.73 -4.39 -23.10
C GLN A 155 -14.66 -5.16 -22.31
N PRO A 156 -14.03 -4.54 -21.31
CA PRO A 156 -13.08 -5.25 -20.48
C PRO A 156 -13.76 -6.37 -19.68
N PRO A 157 -13.06 -7.49 -19.42
CA PRO A 157 -13.61 -8.63 -18.68
C PRO A 157 -13.99 -8.25 -17.26
N ARG A 158 -15.09 -8.84 -16.74
CA ARG A 158 -15.62 -8.55 -15.41
C ARG A 158 -15.45 -9.72 -14.44
N ASP A 159 -15.30 -10.93 -14.97
CA ASP A 159 -15.07 -12.14 -14.19
C ASP A 159 -13.93 -12.98 -14.75
N TRP A 160 -13.57 -14.04 -14.04
CA TRP A 160 -12.45 -14.90 -14.41
C TRP A 160 -12.66 -15.63 -15.74
N ASP A 161 -13.89 -15.98 -16.10
CA ASP A 161 -14.18 -16.69 -17.35
C ASP A 161 -14.06 -15.74 -18.56
N GLU A 162 -14.64 -14.54 -18.44
CA GLU A 162 -14.44 -13.48 -19.43
C GLU A 162 -12.93 -13.13 -19.56
N TRP A 163 -12.20 -13.13 -18.45
CA TRP A 163 -10.77 -12.81 -18.45
C TRP A 163 -9.93 -13.91 -19.09
N ARG A 164 -10.24 -15.19 -18.83
CA ARG A 164 -9.64 -16.33 -19.56
C ARG A 164 -9.86 -16.21 -21.06
N ALA A 165 -11.08 -15.94 -21.47
CA ALA A 165 -11.41 -15.78 -22.88
C ALA A 165 -10.64 -14.61 -23.52
N ALA A 166 -10.55 -13.47 -22.82
CA ALA A 166 -9.81 -12.31 -23.27
C ALA A 166 -8.31 -12.61 -23.40
N MET A 167 -7.69 -13.23 -22.39
CA MET A 167 -6.28 -13.60 -22.43
C MET A 167 -5.97 -14.59 -23.55
N ALA A 168 -6.85 -15.57 -23.78
CA ALA A 168 -6.70 -16.53 -24.89
C ALA A 168 -6.76 -15.85 -26.25
N ALA A 169 -7.72 -14.95 -26.47
CA ALA A 169 -7.87 -14.20 -27.71
C ALA A 169 -6.67 -13.27 -27.96
N LEU A 170 -6.21 -12.56 -26.93
CA LEU A 170 -5.03 -11.70 -27.00
C LEU A 170 -3.78 -12.50 -27.34
N LYS A 171 -3.55 -13.63 -26.68
CA LYS A 171 -2.39 -14.49 -26.94
C LYS A 171 -2.40 -15.07 -28.37
N ALA A 172 -3.56 -15.54 -28.82
CA ALA A 172 -3.69 -16.08 -30.19
C ALA A 172 -3.35 -15.03 -31.25
N ARG A 173 -3.70 -13.75 -31.01
CA ARG A 173 -3.40 -12.65 -31.93
C ARG A 173 -1.97 -12.15 -31.82
N ALA A 174 -1.42 -12.10 -30.62
CA ALA A 174 -0.10 -11.50 -30.35
C ALA A 174 1.08 -12.37 -30.81
N GLY A 175 0.86 -13.68 -30.98
CA GLY A 175 1.90 -14.62 -31.36
C GLY A 175 2.78 -15.12 -30.20
N PRO A 176 3.87 -15.83 -30.50
CA PRO A 176 4.65 -16.53 -29.48
C PRO A 176 5.40 -15.59 -28.51
N ASP A 177 5.92 -14.47 -29.00
CA ASP A 177 6.85 -13.59 -28.28
C ASP A 177 6.17 -12.50 -27.43
N LYS A 178 4.85 -12.46 -27.42
CA LYS A 178 4.06 -11.52 -26.63
C LYS A 178 3.08 -12.23 -25.71
N TYR A 179 2.62 -11.53 -24.71
CA TYR A 179 1.83 -12.09 -23.62
C TYR A 179 0.51 -11.33 -23.44
N ALA A 180 -0.47 -12.00 -22.85
CA ALA A 180 -1.74 -11.37 -22.51
C ALA A 180 -1.65 -10.57 -21.20
N ILE A 181 -0.88 -11.06 -20.23
CA ILE A 181 -0.76 -10.44 -18.92
C ILE A 181 0.68 -10.50 -18.41
N LEU A 182 1.08 -9.49 -17.63
CA LEU A 182 2.32 -9.52 -16.87
C LEU A 182 2.00 -9.77 -15.39
N LEU A 183 2.64 -10.83 -14.84
CA LEU A 183 2.58 -11.23 -13.44
C LEU A 183 4.01 -11.52 -12.94
N PRO A 184 4.74 -10.51 -12.42
CA PRO A 184 6.12 -10.72 -11.99
C PRO A 184 6.22 -11.71 -10.85
N LEU A 185 7.10 -12.72 -10.98
CA LEU A 185 7.24 -13.79 -9.98
C LEU A 185 7.81 -13.32 -8.63
N ASN A 186 8.41 -12.14 -8.59
CA ASN A 186 8.93 -11.53 -7.36
C ASN A 186 7.94 -10.58 -6.66
N GLU A 187 6.68 -10.54 -7.09
CA GLU A 187 5.58 -9.84 -6.42
C GLU A 187 4.56 -10.84 -5.87
N PHE A 188 4.09 -10.65 -4.64
CA PHE A 188 3.01 -11.47 -4.07
C PHE A 188 1.63 -10.84 -4.25
N GLU A 189 1.56 -9.54 -4.49
CA GLU A 189 0.33 -8.77 -4.50
C GLU A 189 -0.67 -9.21 -5.58
N PRO A 190 -0.28 -9.57 -6.82
CA PRO A 190 -1.24 -10.06 -7.80
C PRO A 190 -1.92 -11.36 -7.36
N LEU A 191 -1.15 -12.33 -6.83
CA LEU A 191 -1.71 -13.57 -6.30
C LEU A 191 -2.57 -13.32 -5.06
N LEU A 192 -2.12 -12.46 -4.15
CA LEU A 192 -2.86 -12.09 -2.94
C LEU A 192 -4.20 -11.43 -3.29
N ALA A 193 -4.20 -10.50 -4.27
CA ALA A 193 -5.43 -9.84 -4.71
C ALA A 193 -6.47 -10.87 -5.22
N LEU A 194 -6.03 -11.87 -5.99
CA LEU A 194 -6.88 -12.97 -6.45
C LEU A 194 -7.34 -13.86 -5.28
N ALA A 195 -6.49 -14.11 -4.29
CA ALA A 195 -6.81 -14.93 -3.13
C ALA A 195 -7.85 -14.27 -2.21
N LEU A 196 -7.80 -12.94 -2.05
CA LEU A 196 -8.77 -12.17 -1.26
C LEU A 196 -10.18 -12.13 -1.89
N GLN A 197 -10.34 -12.61 -3.12
CA GLN A 197 -11.65 -12.74 -3.78
C GLN A 197 -12.44 -13.96 -3.31
N GLN A 198 -11.79 -14.91 -2.65
CA GLN A 198 -12.43 -16.10 -2.12
C GLN A 198 -13.17 -15.79 -0.81
N ASP A 199 -14.16 -16.62 -0.48
CA ASP A 199 -14.96 -16.45 0.74
C ASP A 199 -14.20 -16.96 1.98
N GLU A 200 -13.36 -17.99 1.80
CA GLU A 200 -12.58 -18.53 2.90
C GLU A 200 -11.41 -17.62 3.27
N PRO A 201 -11.18 -17.37 4.57
CA PRO A 201 -10.05 -16.57 5.02
C PRO A 201 -8.73 -17.29 4.77
N LEU A 202 -7.65 -16.52 4.56
CA LEU A 202 -6.29 -17.07 4.33
C LEU A 202 -5.67 -17.69 5.58
N LEU A 203 -6.10 -17.27 6.76
CA LEU A 203 -5.73 -17.86 8.05
C LEU A 203 -7.00 -18.28 8.77
N ARG A 204 -6.95 -19.38 9.51
CA ARG A 204 -8.06 -19.91 10.32
C ARG A 204 -7.77 -19.84 11.81
N ASP A 205 -8.79 -20.06 12.62
CA ASP A 205 -8.71 -20.08 14.07
C ASP A 205 -8.06 -18.79 14.63
N GLU A 206 -8.62 -17.63 14.25
CA GLU A 206 -8.15 -16.29 14.66
C GLU A 206 -6.67 -16.02 14.33
N GLY A 207 -6.22 -16.53 13.19
CA GLY A 207 -4.84 -16.34 12.74
C GLY A 207 -3.83 -17.27 13.40
N ARG A 208 -4.28 -18.41 13.96
CA ARG A 208 -3.41 -19.44 14.56
C ARG A 208 -2.79 -20.39 13.53
N TYR A 209 -3.47 -20.59 12.41
CA TYR A 209 -3.06 -21.54 11.37
C TYR A 209 -3.28 -20.98 9.98
N GLY A 210 -2.49 -21.49 9.03
CA GLY A 210 -2.75 -21.29 7.60
C GLY A 210 -4.07 -21.92 7.18
N ASN A 211 -4.67 -21.40 6.10
CA ASN A 211 -5.87 -21.97 5.47
C ASN A 211 -5.70 -22.08 3.95
N PHE A 212 -4.45 -22.29 3.53
CA PHE A 212 -4.08 -22.31 2.11
C PHE A 212 -4.49 -23.60 1.39
N ARG A 213 -4.91 -24.62 2.13
CA ARG A 213 -5.52 -25.83 1.59
C ARG A 213 -7.03 -25.72 1.34
N SER A 214 -7.64 -24.58 1.64
CA SER A 214 -9.05 -24.32 1.34
C SER A 214 -9.36 -24.46 -0.15
N ALA A 215 -10.60 -24.80 -0.48
CA ALA A 215 -11.02 -24.94 -1.86
C ALA A 215 -10.86 -23.65 -2.66
N GLY A 216 -11.18 -22.50 -2.05
CA GLY A 216 -11.04 -21.20 -2.65
C GLY A 216 -9.58 -20.84 -2.97
N PHE A 217 -8.67 -21.05 -2.03
CA PHE A 217 -7.25 -20.77 -2.29
C PHE A 217 -6.66 -21.69 -3.37
N LYS A 218 -7.01 -22.96 -3.39
CA LYS A 218 -6.61 -23.88 -4.47
C LYS A 218 -7.16 -23.45 -5.83
N ARG A 219 -8.42 -22.98 -5.90
CA ARG A 219 -8.97 -22.38 -7.13
C ARG A 219 -8.14 -21.18 -7.59
N THR A 220 -7.74 -20.33 -6.65
CA THR A 220 -6.86 -19.18 -6.94
C THR A 220 -5.52 -19.62 -7.49
N LEU A 221 -4.84 -20.60 -6.85
CA LEU A 221 -3.57 -21.13 -7.34
C LEU A 221 -3.71 -21.75 -8.73
N ALA A 222 -4.81 -22.49 -8.98
CA ALA A 222 -5.08 -23.07 -10.28
C ALA A 222 -5.27 -22.01 -11.36
N PHE A 223 -6.04 -20.95 -11.09
CA PHE A 223 -6.23 -19.84 -12.03
C PHE A 223 -4.93 -19.06 -12.28
N TYR A 224 -4.17 -18.78 -11.21
CA TYR A 224 -2.87 -18.12 -11.33
C TYR A 224 -1.89 -18.96 -12.17
N LYS A 225 -1.78 -20.26 -11.89
CA LYS A 225 -0.92 -21.19 -12.64
C LYS A 225 -1.33 -21.32 -14.09
N GLU A 226 -2.64 -21.36 -14.38
CA GLU A 226 -3.17 -21.47 -15.73
C GLU A 226 -2.64 -20.34 -16.64
N MET A 227 -2.48 -19.12 -16.13
CA MET A 227 -1.95 -18.00 -16.90
C MET A 227 -0.54 -18.26 -17.43
N PHE A 228 0.28 -18.98 -16.66
CA PHE A 228 1.63 -19.37 -17.09
C PHE A 228 1.61 -20.62 -17.97
N ASP A 229 0.87 -21.65 -17.59
CA ASP A 229 0.78 -22.91 -18.36
C ASP A 229 0.26 -22.70 -19.78
N ARG A 230 -0.68 -21.75 -19.95
CA ARG A 230 -1.22 -21.36 -21.27
C ARG A 230 -0.30 -20.39 -22.04
N GLY A 231 0.82 -19.98 -21.44
CA GLY A 231 1.71 -18.97 -22.02
C GLY A 231 1.06 -17.58 -22.13
N TRP A 232 0.04 -17.29 -21.32
CA TRP A 232 -0.56 -15.95 -21.26
C TRP A 232 0.33 -14.99 -20.47
N ALA A 233 1.06 -15.46 -19.47
CA ALA A 233 2.03 -14.70 -18.69
C ALA A 233 3.45 -15.25 -18.89
N PRO A 234 4.50 -14.38 -18.95
CA PRO A 234 5.89 -14.83 -18.94
C PRO A 234 6.30 -15.20 -17.50
N ALA A 235 7.08 -16.28 -17.35
CA ALA A 235 7.66 -16.67 -16.06
C ALA A 235 8.94 -15.86 -15.77
N VAL A 236 8.78 -14.57 -15.47
CA VAL A 236 9.88 -13.60 -15.25
C VAL A 236 9.70 -12.81 -13.97
N THR A 237 10.79 -12.24 -13.49
CA THR A 237 10.79 -11.25 -12.40
C THR A 237 10.83 -9.83 -12.97
N ASN A 238 10.51 -8.81 -12.16
CA ASN A 238 10.61 -7.40 -12.55
C ASN A 238 12.00 -7.01 -13.09
N ASN A 239 13.05 -7.58 -12.51
CA ASN A 239 14.42 -7.29 -12.92
C ASN A 239 14.79 -7.82 -14.30
N GLN A 240 13.97 -8.72 -14.86
CA GLN A 240 14.14 -9.30 -16.20
C GLN A 240 13.36 -8.52 -17.28
N ILE A 241 12.60 -7.52 -16.87
CA ILE A 241 11.87 -6.62 -17.75
C ILE A 241 12.62 -5.28 -17.76
N SER A 242 13.08 -4.87 -18.94
CA SER A 242 13.92 -3.67 -19.07
C SER A 242 13.20 -2.40 -18.66
N ASN A 243 11.94 -2.24 -19.08
CA ASN A 243 11.07 -1.13 -18.76
C ASN A 243 9.61 -1.56 -18.87
N VAL A 244 8.94 -1.72 -17.74
CA VAL A 244 7.55 -2.19 -17.68
C VAL A 244 6.58 -1.29 -18.47
N TRP A 245 6.78 0.02 -18.47
CA TRP A 245 5.89 0.96 -19.16
C TRP A 245 6.09 0.95 -20.68
N ASP A 246 7.34 0.91 -21.14
CA ASP A 246 7.66 0.83 -22.57
C ASP A 246 7.21 -0.52 -23.15
N GLU A 247 7.37 -1.60 -22.41
CA GLU A 247 6.90 -2.93 -22.80
C GLU A 247 5.37 -3.00 -22.90
N PHE A 248 4.65 -2.32 -21.99
CA PHE A 248 3.21 -2.17 -22.10
C PHE A 248 2.80 -1.37 -23.35
N ASP A 249 3.45 -0.23 -23.60
CA ASP A 249 3.17 0.62 -24.75
C ASP A 249 3.48 -0.09 -26.08
N ASN A 250 4.54 -0.91 -26.11
CA ASN A 250 4.91 -1.74 -27.26
C ASN A 250 4.02 -2.98 -27.44
N GLY A 251 3.09 -3.23 -26.49
CA GLY A 251 2.18 -4.38 -26.54
C GLY A 251 2.88 -5.71 -26.28
N PHE A 252 3.98 -5.73 -25.54
CA PHE A 252 4.59 -6.97 -25.07
C PHE A 252 3.65 -7.76 -24.16
N TYR A 253 2.83 -7.06 -23.39
CA TYR A 253 1.68 -7.60 -22.67
C TYR A 253 0.50 -6.61 -22.73
N SER A 254 -0.72 -7.15 -22.54
CA SER A 254 -1.96 -6.38 -22.68
C SER A 254 -2.64 -6.04 -21.36
N PHE A 255 -2.43 -6.84 -20.29
CA PHE A 255 -2.88 -6.58 -18.94
C PHE A 255 -1.69 -6.47 -17.98
N TYR A 256 -1.80 -5.55 -17.01
CA TYR A 256 -0.82 -5.39 -15.94
C TYR A 256 -1.52 -5.07 -14.63
N ILE A 257 -1.44 -5.99 -13.65
CA ILE A 257 -2.00 -5.76 -12.31
C ILE A 257 -1.03 -4.89 -11.52
N SER A 258 -1.43 -3.66 -11.21
CA SER A 258 -0.57 -2.75 -10.46
C SER A 258 -1.37 -1.70 -9.68
N GLY A 259 -0.67 -0.82 -8.96
CA GLY A 259 -1.22 0.22 -8.12
C GLY A 259 -1.40 1.57 -8.83
N PRO A 260 -2.00 2.56 -8.12
CA PRO A 260 -2.43 3.84 -8.71
C PRO A 260 -1.29 4.75 -9.20
N TRP A 261 -0.08 4.62 -8.67
CA TRP A 261 1.09 5.40 -9.12
C TRP A 261 1.37 5.24 -10.62
N ASN A 262 1.00 4.11 -11.20
CA ASN A 262 1.20 3.86 -12.63
C ASN A 262 0.33 4.74 -13.52
N ILE A 263 -0.75 5.35 -13.03
CA ILE A 263 -1.54 6.33 -13.81
C ILE A 263 -0.62 7.48 -14.25
N ALA A 264 0.14 8.05 -13.32
CA ALA A 264 1.06 9.15 -13.61
C ALA A 264 2.19 8.72 -14.56
N GLU A 265 2.76 7.52 -14.34
CA GLU A 265 3.83 6.99 -15.18
C GLU A 265 3.37 6.71 -16.60
N PHE A 266 2.20 6.09 -16.80
CA PHE A 266 1.64 5.87 -18.14
C PHE A 266 1.28 7.19 -18.84
N LYS A 267 0.67 8.16 -18.12
CA LYS A 267 0.38 9.47 -18.67
C LYS A 267 1.64 10.24 -19.11
N LYS A 268 2.75 10.06 -18.39
CA LYS A 268 4.03 10.70 -18.70
C LYS A 268 4.77 10.06 -19.86
N ARG A 269 4.70 8.73 -19.99
CA ARG A 269 5.53 7.94 -20.91
C ARG A 269 4.85 7.60 -22.22
N ILE A 270 3.55 7.32 -22.19
CA ILE A 270 2.79 7.05 -23.40
C ILE A 270 2.52 8.38 -24.12
N PRO A 271 2.83 8.50 -25.42
CA PRO A 271 2.57 9.71 -26.19
C PRO A 271 1.12 10.17 -26.13
N ALA A 272 0.90 11.49 -26.21
CA ALA A 272 -0.42 12.10 -26.06
C ALA A 272 -1.46 11.53 -27.06
N GLU A 273 -1.05 11.24 -28.28
CA GLU A 273 -1.87 10.65 -29.33
C GLU A 273 -2.26 9.18 -29.10
N ARG A 274 -1.63 8.52 -28.12
CA ARG A 274 -1.92 7.15 -27.73
C ARG A 274 -2.47 7.01 -26.31
N GLN A 275 -2.79 8.11 -25.65
CA GLN A 275 -3.38 8.05 -24.30
C GLN A 275 -4.72 7.30 -24.27
N ASP A 276 -5.43 7.25 -25.40
CA ASP A 276 -6.67 6.48 -25.53
C ASP A 276 -6.45 4.97 -25.74
N SER A 277 -5.22 4.50 -25.93
CA SER A 277 -4.92 3.09 -26.19
C SER A 277 -5.00 2.21 -24.94
N TRP A 278 -5.06 2.80 -23.76
CA TRP A 278 -5.05 2.08 -22.50
C TRP A 278 -6.11 2.61 -21.53
N MET A 279 -6.43 1.82 -20.53
CA MET A 279 -7.39 2.17 -19.47
C MET A 279 -7.13 1.30 -18.23
N THR A 280 -7.82 1.62 -17.14
CA THR A 280 -7.92 0.81 -15.92
C THR A 280 -9.29 0.12 -15.86
N MET A 281 -9.37 -1.02 -15.19
CA MET A 281 -10.63 -1.72 -14.95
C MET A 281 -10.65 -2.34 -13.55
N PRO A 282 -11.82 -2.54 -12.93
CA PRO A 282 -11.91 -3.31 -11.70
C PRO A 282 -11.31 -4.70 -11.88
N LEU A 283 -10.68 -5.24 -10.84
CA LEU A 283 -10.09 -6.58 -10.89
C LEU A 283 -11.21 -7.62 -11.09
N PRO A 284 -11.16 -8.43 -12.15
CA PRO A 284 -12.14 -9.50 -12.35
C PRO A 284 -12.09 -10.51 -11.21
N GLY A 285 -13.24 -10.94 -10.75
CA GLY A 285 -13.40 -11.95 -9.72
C GLY A 285 -13.99 -13.25 -10.24
N PRO A 286 -14.24 -14.24 -9.39
CA PRO A 286 -14.83 -15.50 -9.81
C PRO A 286 -16.17 -15.35 -10.53
N ASP A 287 -17.06 -14.47 -10.06
CA ASP A 287 -18.44 -14.33 -10.52
C ASP A 287 -18.82 -12.87 -10.85
N GLY A 288 -17.85 -12.01 -11.13
CA GLY A 288 -18.02 -10.58 -11.38
C GLY A 288 -16.86 -9.77 -10.84
N PRO A 289 -16.96 -8.42 -10.75
CA PRO A 289 -15.86 -7.60 -10.21
C PRO A 289 -15.47 -8.02 -8.80
N GLY A 290 -14.22 -8.46 -8.65
CA GLY A 290 -13.69 -9.04 -7.42
C GLY A 290 -13.18 -8.03 -6.41
N ALA A 291 -12.86 -8.53 -5.22
CA ALA A 291 -12.12 -7.78 -4.24
C ALA A 291 -10.65 -7.60 -4.67
N SER A 292 -9.97 -6.64 -4.07
CA SER A 292 -8.53 -6.47 -4.15
C SER A 292 -7.96 -6.07 -2.79
N ILE A 293 -6.66 -5.86 -2.72
CA ILE A 293 -5.93 -5.55 -1.48
C ILE A 293 -6.32 -4.14 -1.00
N ALA A 294 -6.62 -4.02 0.29
CA ALA A 294 -6.66 -2.74 0.98
C ALA A 294 -5.24 -2.39 1.45
N GLY A 295 -4.45 -1.87 0.52
CA GLY A 295 -3.07 -1.45 0.75
C GLY A 295 -2.94 0.06 0.94
N GLY A 296 -1.70 0.52 1.12
CA GLY A 296 -1.33 1.92 1.29
C GLY A 296 -0.60 2.20 2.57
N SER A 297 -0.60 3.46 2.98
CA SER A 297 0.04 3.89 4.21
C SER A 297 -0.92 4.65 5.12
N SER A 298 -0.62 4.57 6.39
CA SER A 298 -1.33 5.29 7.44
C SER A 298 -0.38 6.18 8.24
N LEU A 299 -0.92 7.22 8.84
CA LEU A 299 -0.23 8.04 9.82
C LEU A 299 -0.48 7.43 11.20
N VAL A 300 0.59 7.17 11.93
CA VAL A 300 0.55 6.60 13.29
C VAL A 300 1.33 7.47 14.26
N ILE A 301 0.89 7.52 15.51
CA ILE A 301 1.59 8.18 16.62
C ILE A 301 2.25 7.11 17.46
N PHE A 302 3.53 7.28 17.80
CA PHE A 302 4.18 6.36 18.71
C PHE A 302 3.80 6.63 20.18
N ARG A 303 3.57 5.56 20.93
CA ARG A 303 3.16 5.63 22.35
C ARG A 303 4.19 6.34 23.23
N GLN A 304 5.49 6.19 22.90
CA GLN A 304 6.62 6.80 23.60
C GLN A 304 6.75 8.31 23.32
N SER A 305 6.02 8.87 22.34
CA SER A 305 6.07 10.30 22.04
C SER A 305 5.62 11.15 23.24
N GLU A 306 6.40 12.16 23.57
CA GLU A 306 6.03 13.21 24.52
C GLU A 306 5.23 14.33 23.83
N HIS A 307 5.17 14.34 22.50
CA HIS A 307 4.57 15.37 21.65
C HIS A 307 3.25 14.91 21.00
N LYS A 308 2.49 14.02 21.65
CA LYS A 308 1.29 13.38 21.09
C LYS A 308 0.23 14.38 20.60
N GLN A 309 0.12 15.55 21.24
CA GLN A 309 -0.85 16.55 20.84
C GLN A 309 -0.40 17.25 19.54
N ALA A 310 0.87 17.61 19.43
CA ALA A 310 1.43 18.19 18.20
C ALA A 310 1.39 17.16 17.05
N ALA A 311 1.68 15.89 17.34
CA ALA A 311 1.57 14.79 16.36
C ALA A 311 0.13 14.62 15.85
N TRP A 312 -0.85 14.71 16.74
CA TRP A 312 -2.27 14.64 16.37
C TRP A 312 -2.69 15.83 15.48
N LEU A 313 -2.27 17.04 15.80
CA LEU A 313 -2.56 18.22 14.96
C LEU A 313 -1.97 18.10 13.55
N LEU A 314 -0.74 17.57 13.43
CA LEU A 314 -0.14 17.32 12.12
C LEU A 314 -0.89 16.20 11.37
N LEU A 315 -1.27 15.13 12.06
CA LEU A 315 -2.07 14.03 11.50
C LEU A 315 -3.41 14.55 10.96
N GLU A 316 -4.17 15.35 11.74
CA GLU A 316 -5.43 15.94 11.30
C GLU A 316 -5.22 16.85 10.09
N TYR A 317 -4.17 17.69 10.11
CA TYR A 317 -3.85 18.56 8.97
C TYR A 317 -3.57 17.75 7.70
N LEU A 318 -2.73 16.73 7.78
CA LEU A 318 -2.40 15.86 6.65
C LEU A 318 -3.60 15.02 6.18
N SER A 319 -4.55 14.74 7.06
CA SER A 319 -5.77 13.99 6.79
C SER A 319 -6.92 14.88 6.29
N SER A 320 -6.79 16.21 6.33
CA SER A 320 -7.84 17.11 5.84
C SER A 320 -8.08 16.92 4.34
N ALA A 321 -9.31 17.10 3.88
CA ALA A 321 -9.65 16.92 2.46
C ALA A 321 -8.84 17.85 1.54
N GLU A 322 -8.59 19.08 1.99
CA GLU A 322 -7.76 20.07 1.27
C GLU A 322 -6.32 19.56 1.12
N THR A 323 -5.69 19.12 2.23
CA THR A 323 -4.30 18.66 2.22
C THR A 323 -4.15 17.36 1.44
N GLN A 324 -5.09 16.43 1.58
CA GLN A 324 -5.09 15.20 0.78
C GLN A 324 -5.24 15.46 -0.72
N ALA A 325 -6.08 16.43 -1.12
CA ALA A 325 -6.19 16.83 -2.52
C ALA A 325 -4.88 17.41 -3.06
N ARG A 326 -4.17 18.22 -2.26
CA ARG A 326 -2.84 18.75 -2.62
C ARG A 326 -1.80 17.63 -2.68
N PHE A 327 -1.80 16.75 -1.71
CA PHE A 327 -0.89 15.59 -1.69
C PHE A 327 -1.09 14.71 -2.92
N GLN A 328 -2.34 14.36 -3.25
CA GLN A 328 -2.68 13.64 -4.46
C GLN A 328 -2.20 14.35 -5.74
N ALA A 329 -2.35 15.67 -5.78
CA ALA A 329 -1.92 16.45 -6.93
C ALA A 329 -0.40 16.41 -7.15
N LEU A 330 0.38 16.26 -6.08
CA LEU A 330 1.84 16.25 -6.10
C LEU A 330 2.41 14.84 -6.29
N THR A 331 1.81 13.82 -5.66
CA THR A 331 2.32 12.44 -5.70
C THR A 331 1.68 11.58 -6.79
N GLY A 332 0.41 11.84 -7.11
CA GLY A 332 -0.43 10.92 -7.88
C GLY A 332 -1.09 9.81 -7.05
N ASP A 333 -0.73 9.67 -5.76
CA ASP A 333 -1.34 8.70 -4.86
C ASP A 333 -2.81 9.01 -4.60
N LEU A 334 -3.61 7.97 -4.52
CA LEU A 334 -5.05 8.14 -4.39
C LEU A 334 -5.48 8.33 -2.93
N PRO A 335 -6.42 9.24 -2.66
CA PRO A 335 -6.83 9.53 -1.30
C PRO A 335 -7.72 8.43 -0.71
N PRO A 336 -7.61 8.14 0.60
CA PRO A 336 -8.45 7.18 1.29
C PRO A 336 -9.84 7.74 1.63
N ARG A 337 -10.03 9.08 1.55
CA ARG A 337 -11.28 9.77 1.90
C ARG A 337 -12.19 9.92 0.70
N ARG A 338 -13.45 9.51 0.84
CA ARG A 338 -14.48 9.61 -0.20
C ARG A 338 -14.76 11.06 -0.64
N ALA A 339 -14.72 12.01 0.30
CA ALA A 339 -14.96 13.42 -0.02
C ALA A 339 -13.96 13.96 -1.06
N VAL A 340 -12.70 13.54 -1.03
CA VAL A 340 -11.66 14.00 -1.97
C VAL A 340 -11.95 13.53 -3.40
N TRP A 341 -12.61 12.39 -3.57
CA TRP A 341 -12.98 11.85 -4.89
C TRP A 341 -14.09 12.66 -5.59
N GLN A 342 -14.79 13.53 -4.86
CA GLN A 342 -15.78 14.42 -5.43
C GLN A 342 -15.15 15.69 -6.05
N LEU A 343 -13.86 15.93 -5.79
CA LEU A 343 -13.18 17.10 -6.34
C LEU A 343 -13.03 16.96 -7.86
N PRO A 344 -13.19 18.06 -8.65
CA PRO A 344 -13.27 17.99 -10.10
C PRO A 344 -12.13 17.25 -10.77
N ARG A 345 -10.92 17.38 -10.24
CA ARG A 345 -9.72 16.75 -10.80
C ARG A 345 -9.79 15.22 -10.77
N LEU A 346 -10.18 14.61 -9.64
CA LEU A 346 -10.31 13.17 -9.51
C LEU A 346 -11.61 12.65 -10.11
N ALA A 347 -12.71 13.37 -9.93
CA ALA A 347 -14.01 12.98 -10.47
C ALA A 347 -14.00 12.91 -12.01
N ALA A 348 -13.20 13.77 -12.66
CA ALA A 348 -13.07 13.81 -14.12
C ALA A 348 -11.98 12.86 -14.67
N ASP A 349 -11.12 12.26 -13.83
CA ASP A 349 -10.04 11.38 -14.30
C ASP A 349 -10.60 9.99 -14.65
N PRO A 350 -10.67 9.63 -15.95
CA PRO A 350 -11.23 8.33 -16.36
C PRO A 350 -10.39 7.15 -15.87
N TYR A 351 -9.07 7.33 -15.71
CA TYR A 351 -8.17 6.27 -15.27
C TYR A 351 -8.28 5.99 -13.75
N ALA A 352 -8.67 6.99 -12.96
CA ALA A 352 -8.88 6.82 -11.52
C ALA A 352 -10.23 6.18 -11.17
N ARG A 353 -11.21 6.16 -12.10
CA ARG A 353 -12.57 5.68 -11.82
C ARG A 353 -12.59 4.23 -11.35
N ALA A 354 -11.85 3.34 -12.03
CA ALA A 354 -11.81 1.92 -11.65
C ALA A 354 -11.20 1.71 -10.27
N PHE A 355 -10.23 2.54 -9.87
CA PHE A 355 -9.67 2.52 -8.51
C PHE A 355 -10.70 2.89 -7.45
N ARG A 356 -11.51 3.94 -7.70
CA ARG A 356 -12.60 4.29 -6.79
C ARG A 356 -13.57 3.13 -6.60
N ASP A 357 -13.97 2.49 -7.70
CA ASP A 357 -14.89 1.35 -7.66
C ASP A 357 -14.25 0.15 -6.96
N GLN A 358 -12.94 -0.07 -7.14
CA GLN A 358 -12.20 -1.14 -6.50
C GLN A 358 -12.07 -0.95 -4.99
N LEU A 359 -11.89 0.29 -4.53
CA LEU A 359 -11.75 0.62 -3.10
C LEU A 359 -13.00 0.28 -2.28
N GLU A 360 -14.19 0.28 -2.88
CA GLU A 360 -15.43 -0.17 -2.20
C GLU A 360 -15.42 -1.68 -1.91
N ARG A 361 -14.56 -2.45 -2.62
CA ARG A 361 -14.38 -3.90 -2.48
C ARG A 361 -13.00 -4.30 -1.97
N ALA A 362 -12.19 -3.33 -1.54
CA ALA A 362 -10.88 -3.62 -0.98
C ALA A 362 -11.01 -4.37 0.36
N LYS A 363 -10.23 -5.44 0.51
CA LYS A 363 -10.18 -6.27 1.73
C LYS A 363 -8.80 -6.13 2.38
N PRO A 364 -8.72 -6.01 3.72
CA PRO A 364 -7.46 -6.05 4.42
C PRO A 364 -6.80 -7.43 4.29
N THR A 365 -5.49 -7.45 4.40
CA THR A 365 -4.73 -8.69 4.61
C THR A 365 -4.99 -9.23 6.00
N PRO A 366 -4.67 -10.51 6.30
CA PRO A 366 -4.73 -11.02 7.65
C PRO A 366 -3.96 -10.14 8.64
N LYS A 367 -4.64 -9.72 9.72
CA LYS A 367 -4.11 -8.76 10.70
C LYS A 367 -3.28 -9.47 11.78
N VAL A 368 -2.23 -10.15 11.36
CA VAL A 368 -1.29 -10.83 12.26
C VAL A 368 0.11 -10.27 12.07
N PRO A 369 0.93 -10.15 13.14
CA PRO A 369 2.30 -9.63 13.06
C PRO A 369 3.19 -10.36 12.05
N GLU A 370 2.91 -11.63 11.81
CA GLU A 370 3.69 -12.51 10.95
C GLU A 370 3.32 -12.43 9.47
N TRP A 371 2.37 -11.55 9.10
CA TRP A 371 1.79 -11.55 7.75
C TRP A 371 2.81 -11.33 6.63
N GLU A 372 3.71 -10.38 6.77
CA GLU A 372 4.73 -10.09 5.74
C GLU A 372 5.61 -11.31 5.43
N ARG A 373 5.93 -12.09 6.46
CA ARG A 373 6.69 -13.34 6.29
C ARG A 373 5.87 -14.40 5.57
N ILE A 374 4.58 -14.53 5.90
CA ILE A 374 3.66 -15.48 5.24
C ILE A 374 3.46 -15.09 3.77
N ALA A 375 3.28 -13.81 3.46
CA ALA A 375 3.15 -13.32 2.10
C ALA A 375 4.42 -13.58 1.25
N THR A 376 5.59 -13.44 1.86
CA THR A 376 6.86 -13.80 1.23
C THR A 376 6.91 -15.30 0.90
N GLU A 377 6.50 -16.18 1.81
CA GLU A 377 6.45 -17.63 1.56
C GLU A 377 5.41 -17.98 0.50
N MET A 378 4.26 -17.27 0.46
CA MET A 378 3.25 -17.44 -0.57
C MET A 378 3.84 -17.18 -1.98
N ARG A 379 4.62 -16.12 -2.13
CA ARG A 379 5.33 -15.80 -3.37
C ARG A 379 6.33 -16.90 -3.74
N LEU A 380 7.18 -17.32 -2.81
CA LEU A 380 8.21 -18.35 -3.03
C LEU A 380 7.61 -19.69 -3.43
N VAL A 381 6.49 -20.09 -2.83
CA VAL A 381 5.78 -21.33 -3.16
C VAL A 381 5.09 -21.19 -4.53
N ALA A 382 4.48 -20.05 -4.81
CA ALA A 382 3.87 -19.79 -6.14
C ALA A 382 4.93 -19.83 -7.25
N GLU A 383 6.11 -19.27 -7.04
CA GLU A 383 7.22 -19.35 -7.99
C GLU A 383 7.65 -20.81 -8.25
N GLN A 384 7.73 -21.65 -7.21
CA GLN A 384 8.03 -23.08 -7.37
C GLN A 384 6.94 -23.80 -8.17
N MET A 385 5.67 -23.43 -7.95
CA MET A 385 4.53 -23.99 -8.67
C MET A 385 4.54 -23.59 -10.16
N VAL A 386 4.80 -22.33 -10.46
CA VAL A 386 4.92 -21.83 -11.86
C VAL A 386 6.08 -22.51 -12.59
N ASN A 387 7.19 -22.74 -11.90
CA ASN A 387 8.37 -23.44 -12.45
C ASN A 387 8.19 -24.96 -12.52
N GLY A 388 7.01 -25.51 -12.25
CA GLY A 388 6.68 -26.92 -12.38
C GLY A 388 7.29 -27.84 -11.30
N ARG A 389 7.82 -27.26 -10.19
CA ARG A 389 8.37 -28.04 -9.08
C ARG A 389 7.30 -28.57 -8.12
N LEU A 390 6.16 -27.90 -8.08
CA LEU A 390 5.00 -28.24 -7.28
C LEU A 390 3.74 -28.19 -8.18
N ASP A 391 2.81 -29.09 -7.96
CA ASP A 391 1.44 -28.91 -8.44
C ASP A 391 0.64 -28.04 -7.46
N VAL A 392 -0.62 -27.77 -7.76
CA VAL A 392 -1.50 -26.91 -6.97
C VAL A 392 -1.71 -27.46 -5.55
N ASP A 393 -1.93 -28.76 -5.42
CA ASP A 393 -2.17 -29.39 -4.10
C ASP A 393 -0.90 -29.41 -3.24
N ALA A 394 0.23 -29.71 -3.85
CA ALA A 394 1.54 -29.68 -3.18
C ALA A 394 1.90 -28.24 -2.78
N ALA A 395 1.66 -27.25 -3.63
CA ALA A 395 1.89 -25.84 -3.33
C ALA A 395 1.02 -25.36 -2.14
N ALA A 396 -0.27 -25.67 -2.17
CA ALA A 396 -1.20 -25.35 -1.08
C ALA A 396 -0.76 -25.99 0.25
N THR A 397 -0.34 -27.27 0.21
CA THR A 397 0.14 -28.02 1.38
C THR A 397 1.45 -27.46 1.93
N GLU A 398 2.39 -27.15 1.07
CA GLU A 398 3.68 -26.58 1.47
C GLU A 398 3.52 -25.17 2.05
N LEU A 399 2.64 -24.35 1.49
CA LEU A 399 2.37 -23.03 2.03
C LEU A 399 1.69 -23.10 3.41
N ASP A 400 0.71 -23.98 3.61
CA ASP A 400 0.12 -24.22 4.93
C ASP A 400 1.19 -24.63 5.96
N ARG A 401 2.07 -25.56 5.59
CA ARG A 401 3.17 -26.03 6.45
C ARG A 401 4.12 -24.87 6.83
N ARG A 402 4.48 -24.01 5.88
CA ARG A 402 5.36 -22.85 6.12
C ARG A 402 4.66 -21.80 6.99
N ALA A 403 3.42 -21.48 6.69
CA ALA A 403 2.62 -20.54 7.48
C ALA A 403 2.45 -21.05 8.92
N ASP A 404 2.14 -22.33 9.10
CA ASP A 404 2.01 -22.95 10.42
C ASP A 404 3.31 -22.93 11.22
N ALA A 405 4.46 -23.09 10.57
CA ALA A 405 5.77 -22.95 11.21
C ALA A 405 6.03 -21.51 11.66
N ILE A 406 5.70 -20.51 10.82
CA ILE A 406 5.81 -19.08 11.16
C ILE A 406 4.89 -18.72 12.34
N LEU A 407 3.66 -19.23 12.34
CA LEU A 407 2.65 -18.94 13.36
C LEU A 407 2.83 -19.75 14.68
N ALA A 408 3.82 -20.65 14.76
CA ALA A 408 4.02 -21.51 15.93
C ALA A 408 4.21 -20.72 17.23
N LYS A 409 5.02 -19.65 17.20
CA LYS A 409 5.25 -18.78 18.37
C LYS A 409 3.97 -18.05 18.77
N ARG A 410 3.21 -17.56 17.80
CA ARG A 410 1.92 -16.88 18.04
C ARG A 410 0.94 -17.83 18.75
N ARG A 411 0.80 -19.07 18.26
CA ARG A 411 -0.05 -20.08 18.92
C ARG A 411 0.32 -20.27 20.38
N TRP A 412 1.61 -20.51 20.63
CA TRP A 412 2.11 -20.68 21.99
C TRP A 412 1.78 -19.48 22.89
N MET A 413 1.98 -18.25 22.42
CA MET A 413 1.68 -17.04 23.17
C MET A 413 0.17 -16.91 23.48
N LEU A 414 -0.69 -17.20 22.50
CA LEU A 414 -2.14 -17.13 22.66
C LEU A 414 -2.66 -18.22 23.64
N ASP A 415 -2.04 -19.40 23.62
CA ASP A 415 -2.38 -20.50 24.55
C ASP A 415 -1.97 -20.15 25.99
N GLN A 416 -0.81 -19.49 26.17
CA GLN A 416 -0.41 -18.98 27.49
C GLN A 416 -1.35 -17.87 28.00
N ALA A 417 -1.78 -16.95 27.15
CA ALA A 417 -2.71 -15.88 27.52
C ALA A 417 -4.14 -16.39 27.83
N ALA A 418 -4.52 -17.54 27.29
CA ALA A 418 -5.82 -18.17 27.56
C ALA A 418 -5.80 -19.09 28.79
N SER A 419 -4.63 -19.38 29.36
CA SER A 419 -4.49 -20.15 30.59
C SER A 419 -4.73 -19.23 31.80
N PRO A 420 -5.66 -19.60 32.72
CA PRO A 420 -6.06 -18.77 33.87
C PRO A 420 -4.94 -18.57 34.89
#